data_454639dfc4a25aec9296faa6c5558297
#
_entry.id   454639dfc4a25aec9296faa6c5558297
#
_cell.length_a   1.000
_cell.length_b   1.000
_cell.length_c   1.000
_cell.angle_alpha   90.00
_cell.angle_beta   90.00
_cell.angle_gamma   90.00
#
_symmetry.space_group_name_H-M   'P 1'
#
loop_
_entity.id
_entity.type
_entity.pdbx_description
1 polymer ?
#
loop_
_entity_poly.entity_id
_entity_poly.type
_entity_poly.pdbx_seq_one_letter_code
_entity_poly.pdbx_strand_id
1 'polypeptide(L)'
;MQTNKASLPVMSVQGKVDHPIMSGNGYRVGYDGYGRIPMATGGIIYNYKIGDSCMGIAGDHIEPGVSLKNPVEKENNALQAFACIGNKAKVISGDAKGKEGYVTGKHGGIDHVMVYF
;
A
#
# COMPACT_ATOMS: atom_id res chain seq x y z
N MET A 1 -25.27 20.17 14.48
CA MET A 1 -25.30 20.66 13.07
C MET A 1 -25.95 19.61 12.18
N GLN A 2 -26.89 20.02 11.39
CA GLN A 2 -27.51 19.15 10.39
C GLN A 2 -26.83 19.32 9.03
N THR A 3 -26.61 18.23 8.32
CA THR A 3 -26.01 18.24 6.99
C THR A 3 -26.80 17.32 6.05
N ASN A 4 -26.64 17.50 4.75
CA ASN A 4 -27.20 16.61 3.73
C ASN A 4 -26.26 15.47 3.34
N LYS A 5 -25.27 15.16 4.18
CA LYS A 5 -24.23 14.17 3.90
C LYS A 5 -24.79 12.82 3.43
N ALA A 6 -25.88 12.36 4.04
CA ALA A 6 -26.49 11.08 3.71
C ALA A 6 -27.09 11.03 2.30
N SER A 7 -27.43 12.19 1.70
CA SER A 7 -27.99 12.27 0.35
C SER A 7 -26.96 12.54 -0.74
N LEU A 8 -25.70 12.76 -0.36
CA LEU A 8 -24.64 13.01 -1.31
C LEU A 8 -24.07 11.71 -1.88
N PRO A 9 -23.71 11.68 -3.17
CA PRO A 9 -23.00 10.53 -3.71
C PRO A 9 -21.64 10.38 -3.03
N VAL A 10 -21.24 9.14 -2.84
CA VAL A 10 -19.90 8.85 -2.31
C VAL A 10 -18.88 9.04 -3.42
N MET A 11 -17.92 9.93 -3.18
CA MET A 11 -16.76 10.04 -4.05
C MET A 11 -15.81 8.88 -3.75
N SER A 12 -15.34 8.22 -4.80
CA SER A 12 -14.32 7.18 -4.68
C SER A 12 -13.14 7.46 -5.60
N VAL A 13 -11.98 7.08 -5.15
CA VAL A 13 -10.76 7.01 -5.97
C VAL A 13 -10.35 5.55 -6.11
N GLN A 14 -9.72 5.20 -7.21
CA GLN A 14 -9.39 3.82 -7.51
C GLN A 14 -7.90 3.64 -7.71
N GLY A 15 -7.41 2.48 -7.31
CA GLY A 15 -6.05 2.05 -7.54
C GLY A 15 -6.00 0.56 -7.84
N LYS A 16 -4.88 0.12 -8.35
CA LYS A 16 -4.56 -1.30 -8.54
C LYS A 16 -3.37 -1.63 -7.64
N VAL A 17 -3.31 -2.88 -7.21
CA VAL A 17 -2.08 -3.40 -6.60
C VAL A 17 -0.97 -3.25 -7.63
N ASP A 18 0.06 -2.50 -7.30
CA ASP A 18 1.17 -2.25 -8.19
C ASP A 18 2.13 -3.46 -8.22
N HIS A 19 2.90 -3.58 -9.27
CA HIS A 19 3.91 -4.63 -9.36
C HIS A 19 5.03 -4.35 -8.37
N PRO A 20 5.52 -5.38 -7.64
CA PRO A 20 6.68 -5.19 -6.80
C PRO A 20 7.90 -4.86 -7.67
N ILE A 21 8.61 -3.82 -7.27
CA ILE A 21 9.86 -3.41 -7.90
C ILE A 21 10.96 -3.37 -6.85
N MET A 22 12.17 -3.61 -7.27
CA MET A 22 13.33 -3.62 -6.40
C MET A 22 14.49 -2.90 -7.08
N SER A 23 15.14 -2.00 -6.35
CA SER A 23 16.33 -1.31 -6.83
C SER A 23 17.56 -2.20 -6.65
N GLY A 24 18.19 -2.57 -7.75
CA GLY A 24 19.38 -3.42 -7.75
C GLY A 24 19.07 -4.91 -7.81
N ASN A 25 20.12 -5.72 -7.71
CA ASN A 25 20.07 -7.17 -7.90
C ASN A 25 20.26 -7.89 -6.57
N GLY A 26 19.35 -8.78 -6.23
CA GLY A 26 19.49 -9.72 -5.13
C GLY A 26 19.65 -9.07 -3.76
N TYR A 27 20.31 -9.79 -2.89
CA TYR A 27 20.53 -9.37 -1.52
C TYR A 27 21.71 -8.40 -1.39
N ARG A 28 21.60 -7.50 -0.42
CA ARG A 28 22.70 -6.66 0.04
C ARG A 28 23.20 -7.24 1.37
N VAL A 29 24.51 -7.17 1.58
CA VAL A 29 25.11 -7.58 2.85
C VAL A 29 25.17 -6.37 3.79
N GLY A 30 24.55 -6.49 4.96
CA GLY A 30 24.61 -5.48 6.00
C GLY A 30 25.98 -5.42 6.67
N TYR A 31 26.22 -4.39 7.49
CA TYR A 31 27.47 -4.24 8.24
C TYR A 31 27.72 -5.40 9.22
N ASP A 32 26.66 -6.10 9.61
CA ASP A 32 26.69 -7.29 10.48
C ASP A 32 26.96 -8.60 9.72
N GLY A 33 27.18 -8.53 8.40
CA GLY A 33 27.46 -9.69 7.56
C GLY A 33 26.24 -10.46 7.07
N TYR A 34 25.04 -10.06 7.47
CA TYR A 34 23.81 -10.75 7.04
C TYR A 34 23.29 -10.19 5.69
N GLY A 35 22.78 -11.10 4.87
CA GLY A 35 22.07 -10.75 3.64
C GLY A 35 20.71 -10.15 3.93
N ARG A 36 20.41 -9.02 3.31
CA ARG A 36 19.13 -8.32 3.42
C ARG A 36 18.58 -8.00 2.04
N ILE A 37 17.27 -7.96 1.96
CA ILE A 37 16.57 -7.50 0.75
C ILE A 37 16.77 -5.99 0.64
N PRO A 38 17.27 -5.48 -0.50
CA PRO A 38 17.33 -4.05 -0.73
C PRO A 38 15.93 -3.46 -0.85
N MET A 39 15.84 -2.14 -1.01
CA MET A 39 14.56 -1.46 -1.12
C MET A 39 13.67 -2.14 -2.16
N ALA A 40 12.54 -2.63 -1.71
CA ALA A 40 11.50 -3.20 -2.53
C ALA A 40 10.19 -2.48 -2.24
N THR A 41 9.45 -2.13 -3.28
CA THR A 41 8.20 -1.39 -3.18
C THR A 41 7.15 -2.00 -4.10
N GLY A 42 5.89 -1.71 -3.81
CA GLY A 42 4.76 -2.19 -4.57
C GLY A 42 4.31 -3.61 -4.20
N GLY A 43 3.17 -3.98 -4.71
CA GLY A 43 2.60 -5.30 -4.54
C GLY A 43 1.97 -5.56 -3.17
N ILE A 44 1.83 -6.83 -2.89
CA ILE A 44 1.39 -7.34 -1.58
C ILE A 44 2.64 -7.81 -0.87
N ILE A 45 3.15 -7.01 0.07
CA ILE A 45 4.40 -7.32 0.73
C ILE A 45 4.14 -8.06 2.03
N TYR A 46 3.43 -7.44 2.95
CA TYR A 46 3.02 -8.05 4.20
C TYR A 46 1.63 -7.60 4.60
N ASN A 47 0.87 -8.55 5.11
CA ASN A 47 -0.38 -8.28 5.79
C ASN A 47 -0.26 -8.64 7.28
N TYR A 48 0.93 -8.48 7.82
CA TYR A 48 1.27 -8.73 9.22
C TYR A 48 1.61 -7.46 9.95
N LYS A 49 1.55 -7.54 11.25
CA LYS A 49 2.12 -6.50 12.10
C LYS A 49 3.65 -6.53 11.97
N ILE A 50 4.23 -5.39 11.62
CA ILE A 50 5.69 -5.25 11.56
C ILE A 50 6.28 -5.43 12.94
N GLY A 51 7.41 -6.13 13.01
CA GLY A 51 8.09 -6.44 14.25
C GLY A 51 7.53 -7.66 14.98
N ASP A 52 6.58 -8.38 14.37
CA ASP A 52 6.18 -9.69 14.89
C ASP A 52 7.35 -10.66 14.78
N SER A 53 7.63 -11.36 15.90
CA SER A 53 8.74 -12.31 15.97
C SER A 53 8.60 -13.50 15.02
N CYS A 54 7.39 -13.76 14.52
CA CYS A 54 7.15 -14.79 13.51
C CYS A 54 7.64 -14.37 12.11
N MET A 55 7.90 -13.07 11.90
CA MET A 55 8.46 -12.59 10.65
C MET A 55 9.97 -12.69 10.66
N GLY A 56 10.50 -13.77 10.15
CA GLY A 56 11.94 -13.98 9.99
C GLY A 56 12.58 -13.20 8.83
N ILE A 57 11.98 -12.08 8.40
CA ILE A 57 12.43 -11.33 7.23
C ILE A 57 12.94 -9.97 7.67
N ALA A 58 14.14 -9.62 7.21
CA ALA A 58 14.74 -8.31 7.39
C ALA A 58 14.97 -7.65 6.01
N GLY A 59 14.65 -6.39 5.91
CA GLY A 59 14.86 -5.56 4.73
C GLY A 59 15.22 -4.14 5.13
N ASP A 60 15.75 -3.38 4.20
CA ASP A 60 16.07 -1.97 4.42
C ASP A 60 14.83 -1.08 4.27
N HIS A 61 13.85 -1.55 3.53
CA HIS A 61 12.56 -0.90 3.38
C HIS A 61 11.45 -1.94 3.20
N ILE A 62 10.45 -1.88 4.04
CA ILE A 62 9.31 -2.79 4.02
C ILE A 62 8.03 -1.98 4.06
N GLU A 63 7.19 -2.16 3.05
CA GLU A 63 5.84 -1.57 3.01
C GLU A 63 4.83 -2.58 3.55
N PRO A 64 4.17 -2.31 4.68
CA PRO A 64 3.17 -3.22 5.23
C PRO A 64 1.86 -3.15 4.45
N GLY A 65 1.26 -4.31 4.20
CA GLY A 65 -0.01 -4.41 3.53
C GLY A 65 0.10 -4.42 2.02
N VAL A 66 -0.82 -3.71 1.38
CA VAL A 66 -0.96 -3.68 -0.08
C VAL A 66 -0.66 -2.29 -0.60
N SER A 67 0.26 -2.18 -1.54
CA SER A 67 0.63 -0.92 -2.18
C SER A 67 -0.18 -0.71 -3.46
N LEU A 68 -0.94 0.37 -3.50
CA LEU A 68 -1.81 0.73 -4.61
C LEU A 68 -1.26 1.90 -5.40
N LYS A 69 -1.42 1.82 -6.71
CA LYS A 69 -1.14 2.90 -7.65
C LYS A 69 -2.18 2.88 -8.78
N ASN A 70 -2.47 4.03 -9.34
CA ASN A 70 -3.29 4.10 -10.56
C ASN A 70 -2.36 4.31 -11.77
N PRO A 71 -2.50 3.53 -12.83
CA PRO A 71 -1.65 3.67 -14.02
C PRO A 71 -1.89 4.95 -14.80
N VAL A 72 -3.03 5.61 -14.61
CA VAL A 72 -3.33 6.91 -15.21
C VAL A 72 -2.84 8.01 -14.29
N GLU A 73 -1.89 8.82 -14.74
CA GLU A 73 -1.21 9.82 -13.90
C GLU A 73 -2.19 10.75 -13.17
N LYS A 74 -3.17 11.31 -13.88
CA LYS A 74 -4.13 12.24 -13.28
C LYS A 74 -5.01 11.56 -12.22
N GLU A 75 -5.39 10.32 -12.46
CA GLU A 75 -6.16 9.53 -11.49
C GLU A 75 -5.29 9.11 -10.31
N ASN A 76 -4.01 8.84 -10.55
CA ASN A 76 -3.07 8.56 -9.47
C ASN A 76 -2.87 9.78 -8.57
N ASN A 77 -2.80 10.97 -9.16
CA ASN A 77 -2.73 12.21 -8.40
C ASN A 77 -3.96 12.39 -7.52
N ALA A 78 -5.15 12.08 -8.03
CA ALA A 78 -6.39 12.09 -7.24
C ALA A 78 -6.37 11.03 -6.13
N LEU A 79 -5.93 9.82 -6.44
CA LEU A 79 -5.76 8.75 -5.45
C LEU A 79 -4.84 9.19 -4.31
N GLN A 80 -3.70 9.79 -4.65
CA GLN A 80 -2.74 10.28 -3.66
C GLN A 80 -3.29 11.45 -2.83
N ALA A 81 -4.03 12.36 -3.46
CA ALA A 81 -4.57 13.53 -2.78
C ALA A 81 -5.70 13.19 -1.82
N PHE A 82 -6.61 12.32 -2.23
CA PHE A 82 -7.86 12.07 -1.51
C PHE A 82 -7.85 10.86 -0.60
N ALA A 83 -6.99 9.89 -0.81
CA ALA A 83 -6.87 8.77 0.12
C ALA A 83 -6.22 9.23 1.44
N CYS A 84 -6.96 9.16 2.52
CA CYS A 84 -6.50 9.56 3.85
C CYS A 84 -6.41 8.33 4.77
N ILE A 85 -5.48 8.37 5.73
CA ILE A 85 -5.36 7.32 6.74
C ILE A 85 -6.71 7.12 7.43
N GLY A 86 -7.14 5.86 7.53
CA GLY A 86 -8.43 5.48 8.10
C GLY A 86 -9.59 5.45 7.10
N ASN A 87 -9.40 5.90 5.86
CA ASN A 87 -10.43 5.73 4.83
C ASN A 87 -10.64 4.26 4.54
N LYS A 88 -11.89 3.88 4.35
CA LYS A 88 -12.24 2.52 3.94
C LYS A 88 -11.82 2.27 2.50
N ALA A 89 -11.28 1.10 2.26
CA ALA A 89 -10.98 0.57 0.94
C ALA A 89 -11.77 -0.71 0.70
N LYS A 90 -12.25 -0.90 -0.52
CA LYS A 90 -12.97 -2.10 -0.90
C LYS A 90 -12.41 -2.69 -2.18
N VAL A 91 -12.16 -3.97 -2.17
CA VAL A 91 -11.72 -4.69 -3.36
C VAL A 91 -12.90 -4.88 -4.31
N ILE A 92 -12.77 -4.40 -5.54
CA ILE A 92 -13.86 -4.41 -6.53
C ILE A 92 -13.69 -5.47 -7.61
N SER A 93 -12.53 -6.13 -7.70
CA SER A 93 -12.27 -7.17 -8.71
C SER A 93 -11.25 -8.19 -8.19
N GLY A 94 -11.14 -9.31 -8.89
CA GLY A 94 -10.24 -10.41 -8.55
C GLY A 94 -10.80 -11.33 -7.47
N ASP A 95 -9.98 -12.26 -7.00
CA ASP A 95 -10.40 -13.30 -6.05
C ASP A 95 -10.81 -12.74 -4.68
N ALA A 96 -10.24 -11.61 -4.30
CA ALA A 96 -10.54 -10.94 -3.04
C ALA A 96 -11.73 -9.97 -3.13
N LYS A 97 -12.48 -9.95 -4.23
CA LYS A 97 -13.61 -9.03 -4.42
C LYS A 97 -14.57 -9.04 -3.23
N GLY A 98 -14.88 -7.84 -2.76
CA GLY A 98 -15.77 -7.63 -1.60
C GLY A 98 -15.04 -7.51 -0.26
N LYS A 99 -13.76 -7.85 -0.19
CA LYS A 99 -12.97 -7.62 1.03
C LYS A 99 -12.83 -6.13 1.30
N GLU A 100 -12.81 -5.78 2.57
CA GLU A 100 -12.68 -4.40 3.03
C GLU A 100 -11.43 -4.25 3.89
N GLY A 101 -10.84 -3.08 3.78
CA GLY A 101 -9.63 -2.70 4.52
C GLY A 101 -9.60 -1.21 4.76
N TYR A 102 -8.46 -0.73 5.22
CA TYR A 102 -8.28 0.68 5.56
C TYR A 102 -6.96 1.20 5.01
N VAL A 103 -6.98 2.45 4.56
CA VAL A 103 -5.76 3.17 4.22
C VAL A 103 -4.93 3.36 5.48
N THR A 104 -3.68 2.92 5.45
CA THR A 104 -2.75 3.02 6.58
C THR A 104 -1.65 4.04 6.37
N GLY A 105 -1.41 4.45 5.15
CA GLY A 105 -0.39 5.43 4.85
C GLY A 105 -0.19 5.66 3.36
N LYS A 106 0.84 6.42 3.06
CA LYS A 106 1.28 6.71 1.70
C LYS A 106 2.79 6.63 1.63
N HIS A 107 3.29 6.28 0.46
CA HIS A 107 4.72 6.29 0.17
C HIS A 107 5.02 7.41 -0.82
N GLY A 108 5.44 8.57 -0.29
CA GLY A 108 5.54 9.80 -1.06
C GLY A 108 6.55 9.81 -2.20
N GLY A 109 7.63 9.04 -2.09
CA GLY A 109 8.67 9.01 -3.14
C GLY A 109 8.31 8.15 -4.35
N ILE A 110 7.32 7.26 -4.21
CA ILE A 110 6.93 6.27 -5.23
C ILE A 110 5.43 6.35 -5.53
N ASP A 111 4.74 7.23 -4.83
CA ASP A 111 3.31 7.51 -5.05
C ASP A 111 2.41 6.30 -4.86
N HIS A 112 2.67 5.51 -3.84
CA HIS A 112 1.76 4.45 -3.42
C HIS A 112 0.86 4.88 -2.28
N VAL A 113 -0.38 4.38 -2.31
CA VAL A 113 -1.27 4.36 -1.14
C VAL A 113 -1.24 2.97 -0.55
N MET A 114 -0.99 2.88 0.74
CA MET A 114 -0.92 1.60 1.45
C MET A 114 -2.25 1.30 2.12
N VAL A 115 -2.72 0.06 1.94
CA VAL A 115 -3.99 -0.43 2.50
C VAL A 115 -3.72 -1.73 3.26
N TYR A 116 -4.32 -1.83 4.43
CA TYR A 116 -4.36 -3.07 5.21
C TYR A 116 -5.76 -3.70 5.08
N PHE A 117 -5.78 -4.98 4.75
CA PHE A 117 -6.99 -5.79 4.64
C PHE A 117 -7.13 -6.84 5.71
#